data_d5c5daa1c7093f9a2d5c65807fbd9790
#
_entry.id   d5c5daa1c7093f9a2d5c65807fbd9790
#
_cell.length_a   1.000
_cell.length_b   1.000
_cell.length_c   1.000
_cell.angle_alpha   90.00
_cell.angle_beta   90.00
_cell.angle_gamma   90.00
#
_symmetry.space_group_name_H-M   'P 1'
#
loop_
_entity.id
_entity.type
_entity.pdbx_description
1 polymer ?
#
loop_
_entity_poly.entity_id
_entity_poly.type
_entity_poly.pdbx_seq_one_letter_code
_entity_poly.pdbx_strand_id
1 'polypeptide(L)'
;MLDYDNPFDWKKPSIQIVGKWQPWHAGHTNLFKKALTFTGQVVIIVKEVYKSEGEDAPFGEIDVINSITIALEREGFYDGQHYVIVCTPNIVGSLNGLGNGISNYDMKPSKDYIMSSEIRQSLREEGKL
;
A
#
# COMPACT_ATOMS: atom_id res chain seq x y z
N MET A 1 15.51 6.70 -17.35
CA MET A 1 16.29 5.45 -17.36
C MET A 1 16.22 4.80 -16.01
N LEU A 2 16.02 3.50 -15.99
CA LEU A 2 16.09 2.76 -14.74
C LEU A 2 17.49 2.81 -14.16
N ASP A 3 17.58 3.11 -12.90
CA ASP A 3 18.86 3.10 -12.19
C ASP A 3 19.02 1.75 -11.49
N TYR A 4 19.60 0.80 -12.21
CA TYR A 4 19.83 -0.54 -11.66
C TYR A 4 20.91 -0.55 -10.58
N ASP A 5 21.68 0.54 -10.47
CA ASP A 5 22.69 0.66 -9.44
C ASP A 5 22.12 1.15 -8.11
N ASN A 6 20.80 1.42 -8.07
CA ASN A 6 20.13 1.96 -6.90
C ASN A 6 18.90 1.15 -6.53
N PRO A 7 19.05 -0.16 -6.27
CA PRO A 7 17.91 -1.00 -5.88
C PRO A 7 17.39 -0.63 -4.50
N PHE A 8 16.20 -1.15 -4.18
CA PHE A 8 15.64 -1.04 -2.84
C PHE A 8 16.66 -1.57 -1.83
N ASP A 9 16.97 -0.76 -0.82
CA ASP A 9 18.03 -1.08 0.14
C ASP A 9 17.41 -1.49 1.48
N TRP A 10 17.50 -2.75 1.82
CA TRP A 10 16.95 -3.30 3.06
C TRP A 10 17.67 -2.79 4.31
N LYS A 11 18.79 -2.12 4.16
CA LYS A 11 19.55 -1.53 5.28
C LYS A 11 19.13 -0.09 5.57
N LYS A 12 18.38 0.53 4.66
CA LYS A 12 17.94 1.91 4.84
C LYS A 12 16.55 1.96 5.47
N PRO A 13 16.25 3.01 6.22
CA PRO A 13 14.91 3.22 6.72
C PRO A 13 13.90 3.30 5.58
N SER A 14 12.73 2.78 5.82
CA SER A 14 11.63 2.82 4.85
C SER A 14 10.35 3.14 5.58
N ILE A 15 9.49 3.90 4.96
CA ILE A 15 8.13 4.07 5.45
C ILE A 15 7.26 2.97 4.84
N GLN A 16 6.25 2.55 5.56
CA GLN A 16 5.28 1.60 5.02
C GLN A 16 3.95 2.30 4.79
N ILE A 17 3.25 1.85 3.76
CA ILE A 17 1.84 2.18 3.57
C ILE A 17 1.07 0.86 3.59
N VAL A 18 -0.05 0.84 4.29
CA VAL A 18 -0.77 -0.39 4.59
C VAL A 18 -2.20 -0.26 4.10
N GLY A 19 -2.66 -1.27 3.39
CA GLY A 19 -4.03 -1.27 2.91
C GLY A 19 -4.38 -2.57 2.22
N LYS A 20 -5.63 -2.67 1.79
CA LYS A 20 -6.10 -3.80 0.98
C LYS A 20 -5.92 -3.53 -0.50
N TRP A 21 -5.92 -2.26 -0.87
CA TRP A 21 -5.75 -1.79 -2.26
C TRP A 21 -6.74 -2.45 -3.23
N GLN A 22 -8.02 -2.29 -2.95
CA GLN A 22 -9.12 -2.98 -3.63
C GLN A 22 -10.08 -2.00 -4.33
N PRO A 23 -9.71 -1.34 -5.42
CA PRO A 23 -8.43 -1.40 -6.14
C PRO A 23 -7.46 -0.31 -5.73
N TRP A 24 -6.25 -0.37 -6.26
CA TRP A 24 -5.32 0.76 -6.23
C TRP A 24 -5.84 1.86 -7.15
N HIS A 25 -5.80 3.09 -6.70
CA HIS A 25 -6.31 4.23 -7.46
C HIS A 25 -5.37 5.43 -7.35
N ALA A 26 -5.73 6.52 -8.03
CA ALA A 26 -4.88 7.71 -8.09
C ALA A 26 -4.58 8.29 -6.70
N GLY A 27 -5.52 8.21 -5.77
CA GLY A 27 -5.28 8.63 -4.39
C GLY A 27 -4.19 7.83 -3.71
N HIS A 28 -4.13 6.53 -4.00
CA HIS A 28 -3.08 5.67 -3.48
C HIS A 28 -1.72 5.99 -4.11
N THR A 29 -1.70 6.32 -5.39
CA THR A 29 -0.47 6.77 -6.05
C THR A 29 0.05 8.06 -5.41
N ASN A 30 -0.84 8.97 -5.09
CA ASN A 30 -0.47 10.20 -4.39
C ASN A 30 0.05 9.92 -2.98
N LEU A 31 -0.56 8.98 -2.28
CA LEU A 31 -0.07 8.54 -0.97
C LEU A 31 1.34 7.96 -1.08
N PHE A 32 1.56 7.14 -2.09
CA PHE A 32 2.89 6.58 -2.35
C PHE A 32 3.92 7.68 -2.62
N LYS A 33 3.59 8.67 -3.44
CA LYS A 33 4.48 9.79 -3.73
C LYS A 33 4.82 10.56 -2.46
N LYS A 34 3.82 10.79 -1.61
CA LYS A 34 4.03 11.43 -0.31
C LYS A 34 4.96 10.59 0.56
N ALA A 35 4.74 9.29 0.61
CA ALA A 35 5.58 8.38 1.39
C ALA A 35 7.04 8.42 0.94
N LEU A 36 7.29 8.50 -0.37
CA LEU A 36 8.65 8.61 -0.90
C LEU A 36 9.41 9.82 -0.36
N THR A 37 8.70 10.90 -0.05
CA THR A 37 9.37 12.10 0.46
C THR A 37 9.97 11.91 1.85
N PHE A 38 9.53 10.90 2.58
CA PHE A 38 10.04 10.64 3.94
C PHE A 38 11.33 9.82 3.93
N THR A 39 11.40 8.80 3.10
CA THR A 39 12.53 7.86 3.17
C THR A 39 13.15 7.53 1.81
N GLY A 40 12.55 7.97 0.72
CA GLY A 40 13.06 7.68 -0.63
C GLY A 40 12.76 6.27 -1.12
N GLN A 41 12.23 5.42 -0.28
CA GLN A 41 11.77 4.08 -0.65
C GLN A 41 10.63 3.68 0.28
N VAL A 42 9.73 2.81 -0.22
CA VAL A 42 8.47 2.52 0.45
C VAL A 42 8.25 1.01 0.50
N VAL A 43 7.74 0.52 1.63
CA VAL A 43 7.23 -0.84 1.73
C VAL A 43 5.71 -0.76 1.60
N ILE A 44 5.15 -1.38 0.56
CA ILE A 44 3.71 -1.43 0.34
C ILE A 44 3.19 -2.73 0.96
N ILE A 45 2.40 -2.61 2.00
CA ILE A 45 1.81 -3.77 2.68
C ILE A 45 0.42 -4.00 2.12
N VAL A 46 0.20 -5.20 1.58
CA VAL A 46 -1.12 -5.64 1.11
C VAL A 46 -1.67 -6.58 2.17
N LYS A 47 -2.63 -6.11 2.95
CA LYS A 47 -3.20 -6.92 4.03
C LYS A 47 -4.45 -7.64 3.56
N GLU A 48 -4.73 -8.77 4.20
CA GLU A 48 -5.91 -9.60 3.94
C GLU A 48 -6.01 -10.17 2.54
N VAL A 49 -4.90 -10.21 1.79
CA VAL A 49 -4.91 -10.67 0.41
C VAL A 49 -5.33 -12.14 0.29
N TYR A 50 -5.13 -12.90 1.37
CA TYR A 50 -5.47 -14.32 1.40
C TYR A 50 -6.87 -14.62 1.94
N LYS A 51 -7.62 -13.59 2.29
CA LYS A 51 -9.00 -13.74 2.72
C LYS A 51 -9.87 -14.13 1.53
N SER A 52 -10.96 -14.86 1.80
CA SER A 52 -11.93 -15.18 0.76
C SER A 52 -12.41 -13.91 0.07
N GLU A 53 -12.50 -13.95 -1.26
CA GLU A 53 -13.00 -12.84 -2.03
C GLU A 53 -14.45 -12.55 -1.66
N GLY A 54 -14.81 -11.28 -1.67
CA GLY A 54 -16.14 -10.85 -1.33
C GLY A 54 -16.31 -9.38 -1.65
N GLU A 55 -17.35 -8.79 -1.10
CA GLU A 55 -17.69 -7.39 -1.38
C GLU A 55 -16.57 -6.43 -0.98
N ASP A 56 -15.88 -6.73 0.11
CA ASP A 56 -14.80 -5.90 0.63
C ASP A 56 -13.45 -6.16 -0.01
N ALA A 57 -13.29 -7.30 -0.66
CA ALA A 57 -12.04 -7.71 -1.27
C ALA A 57 -12.31 -8.51 -2.55
N PRO A 58 -12.84 -7.84 -3.60
CA PRO A 58 -13.20 -8.53 -4.84
C PRO A 58 -12.00 -8.96 -5.69
N PHE A 59 -10.82 -8.45 -5.41
CA PHE A 59 -9.63 -8.74 -6.20
C PHE A 59 -8.70 -9.68 -5.44
N GLY A 60 -8.16 -10.67 -6.15
CA GLY A 60 -7.18 -11.59 -5.58
C GLY A 60 -5.79 -10.99 -5.53
N GLU A 61 -4.85 -11.74 -4.96
CA GLU A 61 -3.46 -11.30 -4.76
C GLU A 61 -2.80 -10.82 -6.06
N ILE A 62 -2.88 -11.61 -7.11
CA ILE A 62 -2.23 -11.29 -8.38
C ILE A 62 -2.81 -10.01 -8.97
N ASP A 63 -4.12 -9.86 -8.92
CA ASP A 63 -4.80 -8.68 -9.45
C ASP A 63 -4.38 -7.41 -8.69
N VAL A 64 -4.28 -7.50 -7.37
CA VAL A 64 -3.87 -6.37 -6.55
C VAL A 64 -2.43 -5.98 -6.85
N ILE A 65 -1.52 -6.96 -6.86
CA ILE A 65 -0.11 -6.69 -7.13
C ILE A 65 0.06 -6.08 -8.53
N ASN A 66 -0.61 -6.64 -9.53
CA ASN A 66 -0.53 -6.11 -10.89
C ASN A 66 -1.08 -4.68 -10.98
N SER A 67 -2.18 -4.41 -10.30
CA SER A 67 -2.75 -3.06 -10.32
C SER A 67 -1.79 -2.02 -9.74
N ILE A 68 -1.09 -2.39 -8.67
CA ILE A 68 -0.11 -1.51 -8.03
C ILE A 68 1.09 -1.30 -8.96
N THR A 69 1.67 -2.38 -9.47
CA THR A 69 2.88 -2.29 -10.29
C THR A 69 2.64 -1.54 -11.59
N ILE A 70 1.50 -1.78 -12.24
CA ILE A 70 1.15 -1.08 -13.47
C ILE A 70 0.96 0.41 -13.21
N ALA A 71 0.22 0.76 -12.15
CA ALA A 71 -0.05 2.16 -11.83
C ALA A 71 1.23 2.92 -11.50
N LEU A 72 2.11 2.32 -10.71
CA LEU A 72 3.36 2.97 -10.31
C LEU A 72 4.37 3.02 -11.44
N GLU A 73 4.42 2.00 -12.29
CA GLU A 73 5.31 2.01 -13.45
C GLU A 73 4.95 3.14 -14.42
N ARG A 74 3.67 3.42 -14.58
CA ARG A 74 3.22 4.56 -15.41
C ARG A 74 3.74 5.89 -14.91
N GLU A 75 4.03 5.98 -13.62
CA GLU A 75 4.56 7.19 -13.00
C GLU A 75 6.09 7.17 -12.87
N GLY A 76 6.73 6.14 -13.40
CA GLY A 76 8.18 6.03 -13.37
C GLY A 76 8.74 5.38 -12.12
N PHE A 77 7.91 4.69 -11.34
CA PHE A 77 8.34 4.00 -10.13
C PHE A 77 8.30 2.49 -10.34
N TYR A 78 9.36 1.80 -9.92
CA TYR A 78 9.57 0.40 -10.25
C TYR A 78 9.74 -0.46 -9.01
N ASP A 79 9.12 -1.64 -9.07
CA ASP A 79 9.25 -2.64 -8.01
C ASP A 79 10.70 -3.09 -7.87
N GLY A 80 11.15 -3.21 -6.64
CA GLY A 80 12.53 -3.60 -6.36
C GLY A 80 13.52 -2.44 -6.40
N GLN A 81 13.06 -1.24 -6.71
CA GLN A 81 13.86 -0.03 -6.71
C GLN A 81 13.25 1.02 -5.78
N HIS A 82 12.08 1.49 -6.11
CA HIS A 82 11.40 2.53 -5.32
C HIS A 82 10.56 1.93 -4.20
N TYR A 83 10.17 0.69 -4.34
CA TYR A 83 9.31 0.02 -3.39
C TYR A 83 9.47 -1.49 -3.46
N VAL A 84 8.95 -2.15 -2.42
CA VAL A 84 8.70 -3.59 -2.42
C VAL A 84 7.28 -3.80 -1.92
N ILE A 85 6.66 -4.91 -2.33
CA ILE A 85 5.31 -5.28 -1.91
C ILE A 85 5.41 -6.48 -0.98
N VAL A 86 4.75 -6.39 0.18
CA VAL A 86 4.70 -7.47 1.15
C VAL A 86 3.24 -7.79 1.44
N CYS A 87 2.84 -9.03 1.24
CA CYS A 87 1.49 -9.49 1.52
C CYS A 87 1.43 -10.04 2.93
N THR A 88 0.43 -9.61 3.69
CA THR A 88 0.31 -9.97 5.10
C THR A 88 -1.12 -10.40 5.45
N PRO A 89 -1.29 -11.07 6.59
CA PRO A 89 -2.62 -11.20 7.18
C PRO A 89 -3.19 -9.81 7.52
N ASN A 90 -4.37 -9.77 8.08
CA ASN A 90 -4.97 -8.52 8.52
C ASN A 90 -4.21 -8.00 9.74
N ILE A 91 -3.31 -7.06 9.52
CA ILE A 91 -2.56 -6.41 10.59
C ILE A 91 -3.44 -5.34 11.21
N VAL A 92 -3.77 -5.50 12.47
CA VAL A 92 -4.67 -4.58 13.18
C VAL A 92 -3.93 -3.67 14.17
N GLY A 93 -2.68 -3.92 14.40
CA GLY A 93 -1.88 -3.09 15.29
C GLY A 93 -0.42 -3.47 15.20
N SER A 94 0.40 -2.71 15.91
CA SER A 94 1.84 -2.92 15.89
C SER A 94 2.42 -2.62 17.25
N LEU A 95 3.32 -3.49 17.69
CA LEU A 95 4.13 -3.26 18.89
C LEU A 95 5.57 -3.16 18.41
N ASN A 96 6.31 -2.20 18.93
CA ASN A 96 7.72 -2.09 18.55
C ASN A 96 8.63 -2.44 19.72
N GLY A 97 9.82 -2.90 19.39
CA GLY A 97 10.83 -3.28 20.37
C GLY A 97 11.72 -2.12 20.81
N LEU A 98 11.35 -0.89 20.48
CA LEU A 98 12.10 0.30 20.86
C LEU A 98 11.43 0.94 22.07
N GLY A 99 12.21 1.43 23.01
CA GLY A 99 11.67 2.06 24.21
C GLY A 99 10.87 1.09 25.06
N ASN A 100 9.62 1.39 25.33
CA ASN A 100 8.75 0.56 26.16
C ASN A 100 8.10 -0.60 25.39
N GLY A 101 8.43 -0.76 24.13
CA GLY A 101 7.93 -1.86 23.32
C GLY A 101 6.52 -1.70 22.80
N ILE A 102 5.88 -0.59 23.05
CA ILE A 102 4.52 -0.34 22.62
C ILE A 102 4.49 0.88 21.72
N SER A 103 3.97 0.69 20.52
CA SER A 103 3.67 1.80 19.61
C SER A 103 2.21 2.16 19.74
N ASN A 104 1.94 3.44 19.72
CA ASN A 104 0.57 3.87 19.56
C ASN A 104 0.11 3.54 18.16
N TYR A 105 -1.05 2.93 18.06
CA TYR A 105 -1.69 2.80 16.78
C TYR A 105 -3.10 3.37 16.88
N ASP A 106 -3.49 4.01 15.82
CA ASP A 106 -4.81 4.60 15.73
C ASP A 106 -5.60 3.81 14.70
N MET A 107 -6.65 3.17 15.15
CA MET A 107 -7.52 2.40 14.28
C MET A 107 -8.51 3.28 13.52
N LYS A 108 -8.53 4.56 13.85
CA LYS A 108 -9.38 5.52 13.15
C LYS A 108 -8.59 6.15 12.03
N PRO A 109 -9.15 6.26 10.83
CA PRO A 109 -8.47 6.95 9.73
C PRO A 109 -8.28 8.42 10.08
N SER A 110 -7.17 9.00 9.61
CA SER A 110 -6.97 10.43 9.72
C SER A 110 -7.93 11.16 8.79
N LYS A 111 -8.04 12.49 8.98
CA LYS A 111 -8.90 13.30 8.12
C LYS A 111 -8.51 13.22 6.65
N ASP A 112 -7.24 13.00 6.37
CA ASP A 112 -6.73 12.95 5.01
C ASP A 112 -6.73 11.53 4.43
N TYR A 113 -7.16 10.56 5.21
CA TYR A 113 -7.16 9.17 4.79
C TYR A 113 -8.45 8.84 4.05
N ILE A 114 -8.29 8.34 2.84
CA ILE A 114 -9.42 7.86 2.03
C ILE A 114 -9.43 6.34 2.12
N MET A 115 -10.51 5.78 2.63
CA MET A 115 -10.61 4.34 2.78
C MET A 115 -10.98 3.68 1.46
N SER A 116 -10.34 2.55 1.18
CA SER A 116 -10.63 1.79 -0.04
C SER A 116 -12.10 1.39 -0.15
N SER A 117 -12.76 1.14 0.98
CA SER A 117 -14.19 0.81 0.98
C SER A 117 -15.03 1.95 0.41
N GLU A 118 -14.67 3.19 0.72
CA GLU A 118 -15.39 4.36 0.20
C GLU A 118 -15.18 4.48 -1.31
N ILE A 119 -13.98 4.23 -1.76
CA ILE A 119 -13.66 4.27 -3.18
C ILE A 119 -14.40 3.15 -3.93
N ARG A 120 -14.43 1.95 -3.36
CA ARG A 120 -15.16 0.83 -3.97
C ARG A 120 -16.65 1.16 -4.09
N GLN A 121 -17.21 1.78 -3.06
CA GLN A 121 -18.62 2.18 -3.09
C GLN A 121 -18.87 3.19 -4.21
N SER A 122 -18.02 4.19 -4.33
CA SER A 122 -18.11 5.16 -5.41
C SER A 122 -18.05 4.51 -6.79
N LEU A 123 -17.13 3.56 -6.96
CA LEU A 123 -16.97 2.85 -8.22
C LEU A 123 -18.20 2.00 -8.55
N ARG A 124 -18.81 1.38 -7.54
CA ARG A 124 -20.04 0.62 -7.73
C ARG A 124 -21.21 1.53 -8.14
N GLU A 125 -21.31 2.68 -7.50
CA GLU A 125 -22.33 3.67 -7.84
C GLU A 125 -22.17 4.20 -9.25
N GLU A 126 -20.93 4.31 -9.72
CA GLU A 126 -20.61 4.75 -11.07
C GLU A 126 -20.70 3.63 -12.10
N GLY A 127 -20.94 2.40 -11.65
CA GLY A 127 -21.01 1.24 -12.53
C GLY A 127 -19.66 0.73 -13.01
N LYS A 128 -18.57 1.08 -12.34
CA LYS A 128 -17.23 0.70 -12.75
C LYS A 128 -16.69 -0.52 -12.00
N LEU A 129 -17.40 -0.96 -10.97
CA LEU A 129 -16.99 -2.10 -10.18
C LEU A 129 -18.15 -3.05 -9.94
#